data_764865f5e0d77fb1d23c651e7e7a2e01
#
_entry.id   764865f5e0d77fb1d23c651e7e7a2e01
#
_cell.length_a   1.000
_cell.length_b   1.000
_cell.length_c   1.000
_cell.angle_alpha   90.00
_cell.angle_beta   90.00
_cell.angle_gamma   90.00
#
_symmetry.space_group_name_H-M   'P 1'
#
loop_
_entity.id
_entity.type
_entity.pdbx_description
1 polymer ?
#
loop_
_entity_poly.entity_id
_entity_poly.type
_entity_poly.pdbx_seq_one_letter_code
_entity_poly.pdbx_strand_id
1 'polypeptide(L)'
;MPLAARCAPVIALACAVCAPGHARVTRIMIDETIALAVPAGGPDAGIAYEQIAGRVFGELDPRLAGNAIIQYIELARDADGKVRYVASFVIHEPVDTRKASGLMWHDVPNRGRVYAFAPQESAQGEIMLASAWQGDNSGATAVRPKASVAGMQFLQVPVARGPGGAAVTGQVLGRIVNRAGPASQPLMVQTNPVPYQPVTLDTSQSKLVSRGGENMRGEVFDEVAIAPSDWAWARCDAGNPFPGTPDKSQICMKNGFDAARLYQVVFTAADPYVLGIGFAAWRDVGAFFKKSGGRRQRHAEPACQRCDAQHHARHFPVGQFPARLAAPRL
;
A
#
# COMPACT_ATOMS: atom_id res chain seq x y z
N MET A 1 16.01 -3.61 -76.72
CA MET A 1 16.45 -3.01 -75.48
C MET A 1 15.21 -2.73 -74.64
N PRO A 2 14.92 -3.51 -73.59
CA PRO A 2 13.80 -3.16 -72.70
C PRO A 2 14.32 -2.43 -71.45
N LEU A 3 13.62 -1.35 -71.08
CA LEU A 3 13.81 -0.59 -69.85
C LEU A 3 13.42 -1.42 -68.65
N ALA A 4 14.35 -1.59 -67.73
CA ALA A 4 14.10 -2.17 -66.41
C ALA A 4 13.51 -1.11 -65.46
N ALA A 5 12.26 -1.33 -65.04
CA ALA A 5 11.62 -0.58 -63.98
C ALA A 5 12.20 -0.99 -62.64
N ARG A 6 12.82 -0.05 -61.92
CA ARG A 6 13.30 -0.22 -60.57
C ARG A 6 12.12 0.07 -59.60
N CYS A 7 11.58 -0.99 -58.94
CA CYS A 7 10.72 -0.84 -57.79
C CYS A 7 11.58 -0.51 -56.57
N ALA A 8 11.36 0.69 -56.00
CA ALA A 8 11.91 1.06 -54.72
C ALA A 8 11.00 0.48 -53.59
N PRO A 9 11.54 -0.14 -52.53
CA PRO A 9 10.73 -0.58 -51.41
C PRO A 9 10.31 0.62 -50.56
N VAL A 10 9.00 0.81 -50.41
CA VAL A 10 8.42 1.73 -49.42
C VAL A 10 8.60 1.09 -48.07
N ILE A 11 9.54 1.59 -47.28
CA ILE A 11 9.68 1.24 -45.87
C ILE A 11 8.56 1.95 -45.11
N ALA A 12 7.51 1.23 -44.77
CA ALA A 12 6.48 1.71 -43.87
C ALA A 12 7.09 1.80 -42.45
N LEU A 13 7.45 3.01 -42.03
CA LEU A 13 7.87 3.28 -40.66
C LEU A 13 6.62 3.17 -39.77
N ALA A 14 6.47 1.99 -39.12
CA ALA A 14 5.44 1.78 -38.10
C ALA A 14 5.82 2.67 -36.90
N CYS A 15 5.21 3.86 -36.80
CA CYS A 15 5.20 4.62 -35.58
C CYS A 15 4.47 3.78 -34.52
N ALA A 16 5.25 3.12 -33.66
CA ALA A 16 4.72 2.58 -32.42
C ALA A 16 4.19 3.76 -31.60
N VAL A 17 2.89 3.98 -31.70
CA VAL A 17 2.19 4.92 -30.82
C VAL A 17 2.34 4.31 -29.42
N CYS A 18 3.29 4.82 -28.63
CA CYS A 18 3.33 4.60 -27.19
C CYS A 18 1.98 5.08 -26.65
N ALA A 19 1.03 4.17 -26.50
CA ALA A 19 -0.19 4.45 -25.78
C ALA A 19 0.23 4.95 -24.39
N PRO A 20 -0.17 6.16 -23.98
CA PRO A 20 0.17 6.66 -22.66
C PRO A 20 -0.36 5.65 -21.65
N GLY A 21 0.50 5.10 -20.82
CA GLY A 21 0.10 4.25 -19.70
C GLY A 21 -0.96 5.01 -18.90
N HIS A 22 -2.20 4.55 -18.98
CA HIS A 22 -3.31 5.21 -18.32
C HIS A 22 -3.24 4.93 -16.81
N ALA A 23 -2.49 5.77 -16.08
CA ALA A 23 -2.72 5.95 -14.66
C ALA A 23 -4.18 6.40 -14.52
N ARG A 24 -5.03 5.57 -13.90
CA ARG A 24 -6.46 5.86 -13.91
C ARG A 24 -6.95 6.21 -12.51
N VAL A 25 -6.50 7.36 -12.06
CA VAL A 25 -7.18 8.06 -10.96
C VAL A 25 -8.50 8.58 -11.54
N THR A 26 -9.60 8.11 -10.96
CA THR A 26 -10.96 8.46 -11.40
C THR A 26 -11.54 9.63 -10.62
N ARG A 27 -11.13 9.81 -9.37
CA ARG A 27 -11.59 10.89 -8.50
C ARG A 27 -10.55 11.19 -7.42
N ILE A 28 -10.47 12.47 -7.02
CA ILE A 28 -9.78 12.95 -5.82
C ILE A 28 -10.80 13.62 -4.90
N MET A 29 -10.65 13.36 -3.60
CA MET A 29 -11.36 14.07 -2.55
C MET A 29 -10.34 14.71 -1.63
N ILE A 30 -10.47 16.02 -1.41
CA ILE A 30 -9.71 16.74 -0.38
C ILE A 30 -10.51 16.64 0.92
N ASP A 31 -9.91 16.07 1.95
CA ASP A 31 -10.53 15.90 3.25
C ASP A 31 -10.18 17.06 4.19
N GLU A 32 -8.95 17.61 4.09
CA GLU A 32 -8.49 18.73 4.90
C GLU A 32 -7.36 19.49 4.21
N THR A 33 -7.33 20.81 4.43
CA THR A 33 -6.22 21.69 4.02
C THR A 33 -5.86 22.59 5.19
N ILE A 34 -4.57 22.69 5.49
CA ILE A 34 -4.02 23.61 6.48
C ILE A 34 -2.92 24.48 5.89
N ALA A 35 -2.92 25.75 6.25
CA ALA A 35 -1.80 26.62 5.93
C ALA A 35 -0.63 26.31 6.88
N LEU A 36 0.58 26.34 6.35
CA LEU A 36 1.79 26.19 7.13
C LEU A 36 2.44 27.54 7.41
N ALA A 37 3.21 27.59 8.51
CA ALA A 37 3.96 28.80 8.84
C ALA A 37 4.94 29.14 7.70
N VAL A 38 4.96 30.41 7.30
CA VAL A 38 5.93 30.90 6.30
C VAL A 38 7.32 30.95 6.95
N PRO A 39 8.31 30.26 6.39
CA PRO A 39 9.68 30.30 6.93
C PRO A 39 10.23 31.73 6.89
N ALA A 40 10.81 32.18 8.01
CA ALA A 40 11.44 33.50 8.11
C ALA A 40 12.85 33.54 7.49
N GLY A 41 13.44 32.36 7.24
CA GLY A 41 14.79 32.23 6.68
C GLY A 41 14.97 30.90 5.97
N GLY A 42 16.14 30.70 5.37
CA GLY A 42 16.44 29.52 4.61
C GLY A 42 15.98 29.58 3.15
N PRO A 43 16.07 28.44 2.42
CA PRO A 43 15.76 28.39 0.98
C PRO A 43 14.31 28.72 0.63
N ASP A 44 13.37 28.44 1.54
CA ASP A 44 11.93 28.69 1.37
C ASP A 44 11.46 30.00 2.01
N ALA A 45 12.39 30.90 2.38
CA ALA A 45 12.02 32.18 2.98
C ALA A 45 11.00 32.94 2.11
N GLY A 46 9.86 33.28 2.70
CA GLY A 46 8.78 33.98 2.02
C GLY A 46 7.92 33.12 1.07
N ILE A 47 8.10 31.82 1.02
CA ILE A 47 7.20 30.91 0.30
C ILE A 47 6.16 30.37 1.27
N ALA A 48 4.89 30.71 1.04
CA ALA A 48 3.78 30.14 1.80
C ALA A 48 3.48 28.74 1.28
N TYR A 49 3.42 27.77 2.19
CA TYR A 49 3.04 26.38 1.91
C TYR A 49 1.69 26.04 2.53
N GLU A 50 1.03 25.08 1.92
CA GLU A 50 -0.12 24.40 2.49
C GLU A 50 0.12 22.88 2.52
N GLN A 51 -0.47 22.23 3.53
CA GLN A 51 -0.51 20.78 3.63
C GLN A 51 -1.94 20.31 3.39
N ILE A 52 -2.12 19.43 2.45
CA ILE A 52 -3.42 18.94 2.02
C ILE A 52 -3.45 17.44 2.20
N ALA A 53 -4.48 16.96 2.89
CA ALA A 53 -4.78 15.54 3.03
C ALA A 53 -6.04 15.17 2.25
N GLY A 54 -6.04 14.00 1.63
CA GLY A 54 -7.17 13.58 0.84
C GLY A 54 -7.13 12.10 0.47
N ARG A 55 -8.06 11.72 -0.39
CA ARG A 55 -8.22 10.36 -0.92
C ARG A 55 -8.26 10.35 -2.43
N VAL A 56 -7.58 9.38 -3.00
CA VAL A 56 -7.57 9.06 -4.43
C VAL A 56 -8.38 7.80 -4.64
N PHE A 57 -9.29 7.84 -5.59
CA PHE A 57 -10.03 6.69 -6.08
C PHE A 57 -9.43 6.28 -7.41
N GLY A 58 -8.97 5.04 -7.50
CA GLY A 58 -8.34 4.51 -8.69
C GLY A 58 -9.04 3.28 -9.25
N GLU A 59 -8.85 3.07 -10.53
CA GLU A 59 -9.40 1.96 -11.28
C GLU A 59 -8.33 1.34 -12.16
N LEU A 60 -8.17 0.02 -12.07
CA LEU A 60 -7.22 -0.76 -12.85
C LEU A 60 -7.95 -1.67 -13.85
N ASP A 61 -7.43 -1.75 -15.07
CA ASP A 61 -7.79 -2.81 -16.00
C ASP A 61 -6.78 -3.95 -15.84
N PRO A 62 -7.21 -5.14 -15.38
CA PRO A 62 -6.32 -6.29 -15.18
C PRO A 62 -5.61 -6.75 -16.45
N ARG A 63 -6.19 -6.50 -17.64
CA ARG A 63 -5.64 -6.93 -18.93
C ARG A 63 -4.46 -6.10 -19.40
N LEU A 64 -4.24 -4.91 -18.82
CA LEU A 64 -3.09 -4.09 -19.16
C LEU A 64 -1.81 -4.73 -18.62
N ALA A 65 -0.77 -4.82 -19.44
CA ALA A 65 0.49 -5.49 -19.10
C ALA A 65 1.09 -5.00 -17.76
N GLY A 66 1.01 -3.70 -17.47
CA GLY A 66 1.49 -3.13 -16.21
C GLY A 66 0.68 -3.50 -14.96
N ASN A 67 -0.50 -4.09 -15.13
CA ASN A 67 -1.37 -4.55 -14.05
C ASN A 67 -1.48 -6.08 -14.00
N ALA A 68 -1.33 -6.75 -15.14
CA ALA A 68 -1.45 -8.22 -15.26
C ALA A 68 -0.44 -9.00 -14.41
N ILE A 69 0.67 -8.36 -14.01
CA ILE A 69 1.69 -8.93 -13.11
C ILE A 69 1.24 -8.95 -11.64
N ILE A 70 0.15 -8.27 -11.29
CA ILE A 70 -0.35 -8.25 -9.91
C ILE A 70 -1.02 -9.58 -9.61
N GLN A 71 -0.48 -10.30 -8.63
CA GLN A 71 -1.01 -11.59 -8.21
C GLN A 71 -2.50 -11.48 -7.83
N TYR A 72 -3.33 -12.35 -8.37
CA TYR A 72 -4.78 -12.43 -8.14
C TYR A 72 -5.61 -11.22 -8.59
N ILE A 73 -5.07 -10.30 -9.39
CA ILE A 73 -5.83 -9.13 -9.82
C ILE A 73 -7.12 -9.50 -10.57
N GLU A 74 -7.08 -10.59 -11.35
CA GLU A 74 -8.24 -11.10 -12.09
C GLU A 74 -9.37 -11.58 -11.17
N LEU A 75 -9.03 -12.02 -9.96
CA LEU A 75 -9.97 -12.48 -8.95
C LEU A 75 -10.55 -11.35 -8.10
N ALA A 76 -10.17 -10.11 -8.38
CA ALA A 76 -10.60 -8.91 -7.66
C ALA A 76 -11.48 -8.00 -8.51
N ARG A 77 -11.94 -8.49 -9.67
CA ARG A 77 -12.75 -7.69 -10.61
C ARG A 77 -14.16 -7.45 -10.08
N ASP A 78 -14.59 -6.22 -10.22
CA ASP A 78 -16.01 -5.86 -10.11
C ASP A 78 -16.81 -6.36 -11.32
N ALA A 79 -18.13 -6.19 -11.29
CA ALA A 79 -19.04 -6.65 -12.35
C ALA A 79 -18.71 -6.06 -13.74
N ASP A 80 -18.09 -4.88 -13.79
CA ASP A 80 -17.66 -4.20 -15.02
C ASP A 80 -16.25 -4.64 -15.50
N GLY A 81 -15.64 -5.61 -14.82
CA GLY A 81 -14.33 -6.16 -15.15
C GLY A 81 -13.16 -5.30 -14.71
N LYS A 82 -13.37 -4.28 -13.90
CA LYS A 82 -12.33 -3.41 -13.35
C LYS A 82 -12.03 -3.75 -11.90
N VAL A 83 -10.86 -3.33 -11.44
CA VAL A 83 -10.43 -3.46 -10.05
C VAL A 83 -10.24 -2.08 -9.45
N ARG A 84 -10.86 -1.83 -8.29
CA ARG A 84 -10.86 -0.50 -7.67
C ARG A 84 -10.10 -0.48 -6.38
N TYR A 85 -9.50 0.68 -6.10
CA TYR A 85 -8.81 0.95 -4.84
C TYR A 85 -9.08 2.37 -4.36
N VAL A 86 -8.87 2.59 -3.07
CA VAL A 86 -8.86 3.92 -2.46
C VAL A 86 -7.56 4.09 -1.70
N ALA A 87 -6.78 5.12 -2.05
CA ALA A 87 -5.54 5.45 -1.38
C ALA A 87 -5.65 6.82 -0.72
N SER A 88 -5.25 6.94 0.54
CA SER A 88 -5.05 8.25 1.15
C SER A 88 -3.73 8.87 0.70
N PHE A 89 -3.66 10.19 0.76
CA PHE A 89 -2.44 10.95 0.48
C PHE A 89 -2.34 12.19 1.36
N VAL A 90 -1.12 12.65 1.54
CA VAL A 90 -0.78 13.98 2.05
C VAL A 90 0.18 14.62 1.07
N ILE A 91 -0.07 15.86 0.72
CA ILE A 91 0.83 16.65 -0.11
C ILE A 91 1.15 17.97 0.58
N HIS A 92 2.39 18.38 0.50
CA HIS A 92 2.94 19.63 0.98
C HIS A 92 3.41 20.41 -0.23
N GLU A 93 2.81 21.57 -0.51
CA GLU A 93 3.10 22.34 -1.72
C GLU A 93 3.00 23.85 -1.49
N PRO A 94 3.67 24.66 -2.32
CA PRO A 94 3.48 26.11 -2.31
C PRO A 94 2.03 26.51 -2.62
N VAL A 95 1.45 27.41 -1.81
CA VAL A 95 0.12 27.97 -2.05
C VAL A 95 0.04 28.65 -3.41
N ASP A 96 1.08 29.41 -3.78
CA ASP A 96 1.27 29.93 -5.12
C ASP A 96 2.08 28.93 -5.95
N THR A 97 1.40 28.14 -6.75
CA THR A 97 2.02 27.09 -7.57
C THR A 97 3.04 27.63 -8.60
N ARG A 98 3.05 28.94 -8.88
CA ARG A 98 4.08 29.57 -9.73
C ARG A 98 5.43 29.64 -9.02
N LYS A 99 5.45 29.52 -7.70
CA LYS A 99 6.66 29.45 -6.89
C LYS A 99 7.19 28.02 -6.73
N ALA A 100 6.48 27.03 -7.28
CA ALA A 100 6.96 25.66 -7.23
C ALA A 100 8.18 25.47 -8.14
N SER A 101 9.18 24.74 -7.62
CA SER A 101 10.44 24.46 -8.34
C SER A 101 10.28 23.51 -9.53
N GLY A 102 9.14 22.81 -9.63
CA GLY A 102 8.91 21.76 -10.61
C GLY A 102 9.42 20.37 -10.13
N LEU A 103 10.04 20.29 -8.98
CA LEU A 103 10.43 19.03 -8.35
C LEU A 103 9.34 18.53 -7.42
N MET A 104 9.05 17.23 -7.51
CA MET A 104 8.14 16.53 -6.59
C MET A 104 8.84 15.30 -6.01
N TRP A 105 8.91 15.25 -4.69
CA TRP A 105 9.29 14.07 -3.95
C TRP A 105 8.06 13.23 -3.70
N HIS A 106 8.11 11.94 -4.05
CA HIS A 106 7.03 11.02 -3.74
C HIS A 106 7.53 9.95 -2.77
N ASP A 107 7.16 10.09 -1.51
CA ASP A 107 7.54 9.19 -0.44
C ASP A 107 6.85 7.82 -0.59
N VAL A 108 7.55 6.78 -0.09
CA VAL A 108 7.04 5.41 0.00
C VAL A 108 6.88 5.06 1.48
N PRO A 109 5.79 5.48 2.14
CA PRO A 109 5.66 5.42 3.58
C PRO A 109 5.59 3.97 4.08
N ASN A 110 6.57 3.55 4.89
CA ASN A 110 6.58 2.23 5.50
C ASN A 110 5.42 2.08 6.49
N ARG A 111 4.56 1.09 6.26
CA ARG A 111 3.33 0.86 7.02
C ARG A 111 2.43 2.10 7.09
N GLY A 112 2.49 2.94 6.04
CA GLY A 112 1.71 4.17 5.93
C GLY A 112 2.25 5.34 6.75
N ARG A 113 3.30 5.16 7.56
CA ARG A 113 3.86 6.22 8.39
C ARG A 113 4.57 7.25 7.53
N VAL A 114 4.00 8.44 7.45
CA VAL A 114 4.63 9.59 6.82
C VAL A 114 5.65 10.17 7.79
N TYR A 115 6.90 10.29 7.35
CA TYR A 115 7.85 11.13 8.05
C TYR A 115 7.47 12.58 7.81
N ALA A 116 7.49 13.39 8.87
CA ALA A 116 7.23 14.83 8.73
C ALA A 116 8.16 15.39 7.64
N PHE A 117 7.56 16.08 6.67
CA PHE A 117 8.35 16.78 5.66
C PHE A 117 9.19 17.82 6.37
N ALA A 118 10.50 17.59 6.45
CA ALA A 118 11.38 18.52 7.12
C ALA A 118 11.52 19.78 6.25
N PRO A 119 11.23 20.98 6.79
CA PRO A 119 11.36 22.23 6.02
C PRO A 119 12.76 22.44 5.44
N GLN A 120 13.76 21.79 6.03
CA GLN A 120 15.16 21.86 5.55
C GLN A 120 15.42 21.03 4.28
N GLU A 121 14.53 20.10 3.95
CA GLU A 121 14.62 19.24 2.76
C GLU A 121 13.77 19.75 1.61
N SER A 122 12.80 20.62 1.90
CA SER A 122 12.00 21.32 0.91
C SER A 122 12.73 22.62 0.52
N ALA A 123 13.67 22.51 -0.38
CA ALA A 123 14.39 23.68 -0.85
C ALA A 123 13.66 24.31 -2.03
N GLN A 124 13.32 25.59 -1.93
CA GLN A 124 12.98 26.43 -3.09
C GLN A 124 11.69 26.06 -3.85
N GLY A 125 10.65 25.74 -3.12
CA GLY A 125 9.34 25.47 -3.74
C GLY A 125 9.13 24.04 -4.20
N GLU A 126 9.81 23.06 -3.64
CA GLU A 126 9.58 21.65 -3.90
C GLU A 126 8.22 21.18 -3.39
N ILE A 127 7.66 20.19 -4.04
CA ILE A 127 6.40 19.53 -3.67
C ILE A 127 6.75 18.19 -3.03
N MET A 128 6.15 17.89 -1.88
CA MET A 128 6.33 16.63 -1.18
C MET A 128 5.01 15.89 -1.11
N LEU A 129 4.95 14.70 -1.68
CA LEU A 129 3.79 13.82 -1.72
C LEU A 129 4.08 12.53 -0.97
N ALA A 130 3.20 12.14 -0.07
CA ALA A 130 3.17 10.80 0.50
C ALA A 130 1.83 10.16 0.19
N SER A 131 1.81 8.94 -0.33
CA SER A 131 0.58 8.21 -0.62
C SER A 131 0.64 6.77 -0.15
N ALA A 132 -0.52 6.23 0.22
CA ALA A 132 -0.64 4.87 0.69
C ALA A 132 -0.32 3.85 -0.40
N TRP A 133 0.36 2.76 -0.01
CA TRP A 133 0.70 1.66 -0.92
C TRP A 133 0.57 0.26 -0.28
N GLN A 134 0.40 0.15 1.03
CA GLN A 134 0.24 -1.13 1.72
C GLN A 134 -1.20 -1.32 2.16
N GLY A 135 -1.87 -2.33 1.58
CA GLY A 135 -3.29 -2.60 1.77
C GLY A 135 -3.62 -3.46 3.00
N ASP A 136 -2.60 -3.91 3.72
CA ASP A 136 -2.73 -4.75 4.92
C ASP A 136 -2.52 -3.97 6.22
N ASN A 137 -2.56 -2.65 6.18
CA ASN A 137 -2.52 -1.82 7.39
C ASN A 137 -3.88 -1.85 8.11
N SER A 138 -3.86 -1.96 9.43
CA SER A 138 -5.06 -1.84 10.26
C SER A 138 -5.70 -0.46 10.05
N GLY A 139 -7.03 -0.42 9.94
CA GLY A 139 -7.76 0.82 9.69
C GLY A 139 -7.88 1.24 8.22
N ALA A 140 -7.40 0.44 7.26
CA ALA A 140 -7.47 0.73 5.83
C ALA A 140 -8.90 0.95 5.28
N THR A 141 -9.93 0.51 5.98
CA THR A 141 -11.31 0.49 5.49
C THR A 141 -12.11 1.77 5.72
N ALA A 142 -11.68 2.68 6.61
CA ALA A 142 -12.53 3.78 7.06
C ALA A 142 -11.83 5.11 7.35
N VAL A 143 -10.53 5.22 7.14
CA VAL A 143 -9.79 6.39 7.62
C VAL A 143 -9.86 7.56 6.65
N ARG A 144 -10.31 8.70 7.16
CA ARG A 144 -10.14 10.00 6.51
C ARG A 144 -8.84 10.61 7.01
N PRO A 145 -7.86 10.83 6.14
CA PRO A 145 -6.61 11.44 6.53
C PRO A 145 -6.84 12.88 6.98
N LYS A 146 -6.07 13.31 7.98
CA LYS A 146 -6.08 14.69 8.45
C LYS A 146 -4.74 15.35 8.15
N ALA A 147 -4.79 16.52 7.55
CA ALA A 147 -3.61 17.31 7.25
C ALA A 147 -2.96 17.92 8.52
N SER A 148 -3.77 18.16 9.57
CA SER A 148 -3.30 18.64 10.86
C SER A 148 -2.44 17.62 11.62
N VAL A 149 -2.57 16.33 11.28
CA VAL A 149 -1.75 15.25 11.82
C VAL A 149 -1.14 14.53 10.64
N ALA A 150 0.16 14.68 10.42
CA ALA A 150 0.93 13.87 9.48
C ALA A 150 0.85 12.40 9.95
N GLY A 151 -0.27 11.79 9.68
CA GLY A 151 -0.68 10.49 10.19
C GLY A 151 -0.28 9.36 9.25
N MET A 152 -0.86 8.20 9.55
CA MET A 152 -0.69 7.03 8.72
C MET A 152 -1.50 7.12 7.42
N GLN A 153 -0.90 6.73 6.32
CA GLN A 153 -1.57 6.59 5.05
C GLN A 153 -2.17 5.18 4.91
N PHE A 154 -3.36 5.10 4.34
CA PHE A 154 -4.12 3.86 4.25
C PHE A 154 -4.54 3.58 2.81
N LEU A 155 -4.33 2.33 2.39
CA LEU A 155 -4.76 1.82 1.10
C LEU A 155 -5.84 0.76 1.31
N GLN A 156 -7.01 0.98 0.74
CA GLN A 156 -8.05 -0.02 0.65
C GLN A 156 -7.90 -0.78 -0.68
N VAL A 157 -7.75 -2.08 -0.58
CA VAL A 157 -7.66 -3.01 -1.71
C VAL A 157 -8.76 -4.07 -1.61
N PRO A 158 -9.22 -4.63 -2.73
CA PRO A 158 -10.18 -5.71 -2.72
C PRO A 158 -9.57 -7.03 -2.22
N VAL A 159 -10.45 -7.92 -1.80
CA VAL A 159 -10.15 -9.32 -1.52
C VAL A 159 -10.33 -10.13 -2.80
N ALA A 160 -9.42 -11.06 -3.08
CA ALA A 160 -9.57 -12.00 -4.18
C ALA A 160 -10.70 -12.99 -3.90
N ARG A 161 -11.55 -13.24 -4.93
CA ARG A 161 -12.65 -14.19 -4.88
C ARG A 161 -12.58 -15.14 -6.07
N GLY A 162 -12.78 -16.41 -5.79
CA GLY A 162 -12.92 -17.43 -6.83
C GLY A 162 -14.25 -17.34 -7.59
N PRO A 163 -14.47 -18.24 -8.55
CA PRO A 163 -15.73 -18.31 -9.30
C PRO A 163 -16.93 -18.40 -8.37
N GLY A 164 -18.00 -17.65 -8.69
CA GLY A 164 -19.20 -17.59 -7.86
C GLY A 164 -19.02 -16.92 -6.49
N GLY A 165 -17.92 -16.19 -6.27
CA GLY A 165 -17.63 -15.55 -4.99
C GLY A 165 -16.98 -16.48 -3.95
N ALA A 166 -16.54 -17.66 -4.36
CA ALA A 166 -15.90 -18.63 -3.47
C ALA A 166 -14.66 -18.05 -2.80
N ALA A 167 -14.40 -18.45 -1.56
CA ALA A 167 -13.18 -18.07 -0.86
C ALA A 167 -11.94 -18.61 -1.57
N VAL A 168 -10.93 -17.78 -1.72
CA VAL A 168 -9.59 -18.21 -2.12
C VAL A 168 -8.85 -18.58 -0.85
N THR A 169 -8.32 -19.79 -0.78
CA THR A 169 -7.61 -20.31 0.39
C THR A 169 -6.17 -20.65 0.06
N GLY A 170 -5.30 -20.61 1.05
CA GLY A 170 -3.90 -20.98 0.92
C GLY A 170 -3.23 -21.15 2.26
N GLN A 171 -2.07 -21.83 2.24
CA GLN A 171 -1.27 -21.98 3.44
C GLN A 171 -0.49 -20.70 3.76
N VAL A 172 -0.54 -20.31 5.01
CA VAL A 172 0.16 -19.14 5.55
C VAL A 172 1.02 -19.57 6.73
N LEU A 173 2.17 -18.94 6.85
CA LEU A 173 3.07 -19.10 7.96
C LEU A 173 3.00 -17.85 8.84
N GLY A 174 2.60 -18.02 10.09
CA GLY A 174 2.68 -17.01 11.14
C GLY A 174 3.90 -17.25 12.03
N ARG A 175 4.63 -16.18 12.34
CA ARG A 175 5.78 -16.25 13.25
C ARG A 175 5.47 -15.46 14.51
N ILE A 176 5.52 -16.10 15.67
CA ILE A 176 5.26 -15.51 16.97
C ILE A 176 6.61 -15.27 17.63
N VAL A 177 6.94 -14.01 17.84
CA VAL A 177 8.13 -13.63 18.59
C VAL A 177 7.71 -13.34 20.02
N ASN A 178 7.92 -14.29 20.90
CA ASN A 178 7.60 -14.14 22.32
C ASN A 178 8.55 -13.10 22.96
N ARG A 179 7.96 -12.08 23.57
CA ARG A 179 8.68 -11.06 24.33
C ARG A 179 8.41 -11.20 25.82
N ALA A 180 8.53 -12.38 26.36
CA ALA A 180 8.29 -12.73 27.76
C ALA A 180 6.82 -12.50 28.20
N GLY A 181 6.14 -13.50 28.63
CA GLY A 181 4.96 -13.26 29.39
C GLY A 181 3.70 -14.03 29.06
N PRO A 182 2.63 -13.44 28.46
CA PRO A 182 1.29 -13.96 28.64
C PRO A 182 1.10 -15.34 27.99
N ALA A 183 0.14 -16.08 28.50
CA ALA A 183 -0.25 -17.39 27.97
C ALA A 183 -0.78 -17.28 26.53
N SER A 184 -1.24 -16.10 26.09
CA SER A 184 -1.58 -15.85 24.69
C SER A 184 -0.69 -14.81 24.04
N GLN A 185 -0.42 -15.00 22.73
CA GLN A 185 0.37 -14.12 21.89
C GLN A 185 -0.37 -13.88 20.58
N PRO A 186 -0.33 -12.64 20.04
CA PRO A 186 -0.88 -12.36 18.73
C PRO A 186 0.00 -12.97 17.62
N LEU A 187 -0.63 -13.30 16.48
CA LEU A 187 0.08 -13.72 15.27
C LEU A 187 1.06 -12.66 14.75
N MET A 188 0.80 -11.41 15.09
CA MET A 188 1.66 -10.26 14.76
C MET A 188 1.89 -9.45 16.03
N VAL A 189 3.14 -9.13 16.30
CA VAL A 189 3.54 -8.34 17.48
C VAL A 189 2.97 -6.93 17.48
N GLN A 190 2.67 -6.41 16.29
CA GLN A 190 2.08 -5.10 16.07
C GLN A 190 0.75 -5.27 15.34
N THR A 191 -0.11 -4.26 15.43
CA THR A 191 -1.39 -4.24 14.70
C THR A 191 -1.23 -4.08 13.19
N ASN A 192 -0.03 -3.85 12.71
CA ASN A 192 0.34 -3.74 11.30
C ASN A 192 1.54 -4.64 10.97
N PRO A 193 1.45 -5.45 9.91
CA PRO A 193 0.27 -5.70 9.09
C PRO A 193 -0.85 -6.44 9.83
N VAL A 194 -2.07 -6.37 9.29
CA VAL A 194 -3.17 -7.21 9.76
C VAL A 194 -2.86 -8.67 9.39
N PRO A 195 -2.81 -9.59 10.35
CA PRO A 195 -2.49 -10.98 10.06
C PRO A 195 -3.63 -11.67 9.28
N TYR A 196 -3.27 -12.58 8.40
CA TYR A 196 -4.23 -13.53 7.88
C TYR A 196 -4.80 -14.37 9.01
N GLN A 197 -6.07 -14.73 8.89
CA GLN A 197 -6.77 -15.51 9.90
C GLN A 197 -7.02 -16.95 9.43
N PRO A 198 -6.99 -17.93 10.33
CA PRO A 198 -7.28 -19.32 9.99
C PRO A 198 -8.74 -19.48 9.55
N VAL A 199 -8.96 -20.36 8.60
CA VAL A 199 -10.32 -20.71 8.14
C VAL A 199 -11.11 -21.43 9.22
N THR A 200 -10.44 -22.13 10.13
CA THR A 200 -11.02 -22.90 11.25
C THR A 200 -10.24 -22.67 12.52
N LEU A 201 -10.89 -22.82 13.66
CA LEU A 201 -10.26 -22.81 14.98
C LEU A 201 -9.79 -24.22 15.42
N ASP A 202 -10.01 -25.23 14.58
CA ASP A 202 -9.53 -26.60 14.84
C ASP A 202 -8.01 -26.66 14.68
N THR A 203 -7.32 -26.81 15.80
CA THR A 203 -5.85 -26.84 15.85
C THR A 203 -5.25 -28.07 15.17
N SER A 204 -6.03 -29.15 15.00
CA SER A 204 -5.58 -30.33 14.25
C SER A 204 -5.33 -30.07 12.76
N GLN A 205 -5.91 -28.99 12.22
CA GLN A 205 -5.73 -28.54 10.84
C GLN A 205 -4.61 -27.51 10.69
N SER A 206 -3.84 -27.29 11.74
CA SER A 206 -2.72 -26.35 11.77
C SER A 206 -1.50 -27.02 12.39
N LYS A 207 -0.31 -26.59 12.02
CA LYS A 207 0.95 -27.08 12.61
C LYS A 207 1.59 -25.96 13.42
N LEU A 208 1.69 -26.13 14.73
CA LEU A 208 2.45 -25.24 15.60
C LEU A 208 3.76 -25.92 16.01
N VAL A 209 4.87 -25.20 15.89
CA VAL A 209 6.19 -25.66 16.34
C VAL A 209 6.84 -24.60 17.20
N SER A 210 7.70 -25.02 18.12
CA SER A 210 8.69 -24.15 18.76
C SER A 210 10.10 -24.52 18.32
N ARG A 211 11.01 -23.55 18.32
CA ARG A 211 12.39 -23.71 17.86
C ARG A 211 13.36 -23.10 18.87
N GLY A 212 14.51 -23.73 19.06
CA GLY A 212 15.60 -23.15 19.84
C GLY A 212 16.22 -21.95 19.12
N GLY A 213 16.24 -21.98 17.81
CA GLY A 213 16.71 -20.87 17.00
C GLY A 213 16.75 -21.17 15.50
N GLU A 214 17.22 -20.17 14.76
CA GLU A 214 17.44 -20.22 13.33
C GLU A 214 18.71 -19.39 13.02
N ASN A 215 19.64 -19.95 12.25
CA ASN A 215 20.83 -19.23 11.87
C ASN A 215 20.63 -18.36 10.63
N MET A 216 21.61 -17.56 10.25
CA MET A 216 21.54 -16.67 9.10
C MET A 216 21.44 -17.39 7.73
N ARG A 217 21.64 -18.71 7.69
CA ARG A 217 21.43 -19.55 6.49
C ARG A 217 20.03 -20.12 6.43
N GLY A 218 19.17 -19.85 7.43
CA GLY A 218 17.84 -20.42 7.55
C GLY A 218 17.81 -21.84 8.10
N GLU A 219 18.92 -22.35 8.62
CA GLU A 219 18.96 -23.66 9.28
C GLU A 219 18.33 -23.55 10.65
N VAL A 220 17.34 -24.42 10.89
CA VAL A 220 16.57 -24.48 12.12
C VAL A 220 17.17 -25.52 13.04
N PHE A 221 17.25 -25.24 14.32
CA PHE A 221 17.70 -26.19 15.32
C PHE A 221 16.73 -26.29 16.50
N ASP A 222 16.70 -27.46 17.11
CA ASP A 222 15.87 -27.78 18.26
C ASP A 222 14.36 -27.49 17.99
N GLU A 223 13.84 -27.98 16.84
CA GLU A 223 12.42 -27.86 16.52
C GLU A 223 11.62 -28.94 17.27
N VAL A 224 10.58 -28.47 17.98
CA VAL A 224 9.63 -29.33 18.71
C VAL A 224 8.22 -29.05 18.21
N ALA A 225 7.53 -30.08 17.75
CA ALA A 225 6.11 -29.99 17.42
C ALA A 225 5.25 -29.89 18.70
N ILE A 226 4.27 -28.97 18.66
CA ILE A 226 3.34 -28.80 19.79
C ILE A 226 2.03 -29.51 19.46
N ALA A 227 1.60 -30.35 20.35
CA ALA A 227 0.38 -31.15 20.16
C ALA A 227 -0.85 -30.24 20.02
N PRO A 228 -1.82 -30.54 19.14
CA PRO A 228 -3.03 -29.72 18.97
C PRO A 228 -3.83 -29.51 20.26
N SER A 229 -3.73 -30.41 21.23
CA SER A 229 -4.36 -30.30 22.55
C SER A 229 -3.71 -29.31 23.52
N ASP A 230 -2.51 -28.84 23.20
CA ASP A 230 -1.72 -27.99 24.10
C ASP A 230 -1.72 -26.53 23.70
N TRP A 231 -2.51 -26.15 22.67
CA TRP A 231 -2.72 -24.80 22.26
C TRP A 231 -4.10 -24.58 21.61
N ALA A 232 -4.53 -23.34 21.52
CA ALA A 232 -5.82 -22.96 20.94
C ALA A 232 -5.70 -21.65 20.15
N TRP A 233 -6.53 -21.49 19.13
CA TRP A 233 -6.79 -20.20 18.52
C TRP A 233 -7.66 -19.37 19.46
N ALA A 234 -7.04 -18.69 20.40
CA ALA A 234 -7.74 -18.03 21.48
C ALA A 234 -6.87 -16.96 22.16
N ARG A 235 -7.55 -16.06 22.84
CA ARG A 235 -6.95 -15.18 23.84
C ARG A 235 -7.17 -15.76 25.22
N CYS A 236 -6.11 -15.90 25.98
CA CYS A 236 -6.15 -16.33 27.37
C CYS A 236 -5.21 -15.49 28.26
N ASP A 237 -5.57 -15.42 29.52
CA ASP A 237 -4.82 -14.75 30.60
C ASP A 237 -5.11 -15.40 31.95
N ALA A 238 -4.62 -14.81 33.04
CA ALA A 238 -4.83 -15.34 34.37
C ALA A 238 -6.31 -15.42 34.81
N GLY A 239 -7.16 -14.50 34.33
CA GLY A 239 -8.60 -14.46 34.60
C GLY A 239 -9.41 -15.39 33.68
N ASN A 240 -8.84 -15.77 32.55
CA ASN A 240 -9.44 -16.65 31.55
C ASN A 240 -8.39 -17.60 30.99
N PRO A 241 -8.03 -18.65 31.77
CA PRO A 241 -6.95 -19.56 31.41
C PRO A 241 -7.29 -20.42 30.18
N PHE A 242 -6.32 -21.20 29.72
CA PHE A 242 -6.49 -22.15 28.63
C PHE A 242 -7.79 -22.99 28.76
N PRO A 243 -8.56 -23.17 27.65
CA PRO A 243 -8.27 -22.77 26.27
C PRO A 243 -8.56 -21.29 25.93
N GLY A 244 -9.09 -20.49 26.84
CA GLY A 244 -9.37 -19.09 26.67
C GLY A 244 -10.62 -18.77 25.85
N THR A 245 -10.74 -17.52 25.40
CA THR A 245 -11.81 -17.07 24.50
C THR A 245 -11.35 -17.22 23.05
N PRO A 246 -12.13 -17.90 22.18
CA PRO A 246 -11.78 -18.06 20.77
C PRO A 246 -11.43 -16.74 20.06
N ASP A 247 -10.26 -16.70 19.43
CA ASP A 247 -9.75 -15.53 18.70
C ASP A 247 -8.82 -15.99 17.57
N LYS A 248 -9.21 -15.70 16.33
CA LYS A 248 -8.45 -16.08 15.12
C LYS A 248 -7.11 -15.37 14.99
N SER A 249 -6.89 -14.31 15.72
CA SER A 249 -5.67 -13.48 15.62
C SER A 249 -4.62 -13.82 16.69
N GLN A 250 -4.94 -14.73 17.62
CA GLN A 250 -4.09 -15.07 18.74
C GLN A 250 -3.96 -16.58 18.95
N ILE A 251 -2.85 -16.95 19.56
CA ILE A 251 -2.60 -18.32 20.02
C ILE A 251 -2.48 -18.31 21.54
N CYS A 252 -3.29 -19.13 22.20
CA CYS A 252 -3.20 -19.44 23.63
C CYS A 252 -2.46 -20.76 23.83
N MET A 253 -1.43 -20.77 24.65
CA MET A 253 -0.65 -21.95 25.02
C MET A 253 -1.05 -22.45 26.40
N LYS A 254 -1.32 -23.74 26.54
CA LYS A 254 -1.71 -24.40 27.80
C LYS A 254 -0.71 -24.16 28.94
N ASN A 255 0.58 -24.21 28.59
CA ASN A 255 1.68 -24.04 29.54
C ASN A 255 2.42 -22.70 29.36
N GLY A 256 1.81 -21.75 28.62
CA GLY A 256 2.46 -20.49 28.26
C GLY A 256 3.54 -20.63 27.19
N PHE A 257 4.12 -19.50 26.81
CA PHE A 257 5.22 -19.42 25.84
C PHE A 257 6.56 -19.38 26.58
N ASP A 258 7.54 -20.14 26.09
CA ASP A 258 8.92 -20.05 26.55
C ASP A 258 9.61 -18.86 25.84
N ALA A 259 10.08 -17.88 26.60
CA ALA A 259 10.72 -16.67 26.08
C ALA A 259 12.04 -16.93 25.33
N ALA A 260 12.67 -18.08 25.58
CA ALA A 260 13.90 -18.48 24.91
C ALA A 260 13.65 -19.18 23.56
N ARG A 261 12.39 -19.39 23.17
CA ARG A 261 12.04 -20.13 21.95
C ARG A 261 11.30 -19.25 20.95
N LEU A 262 11.46 -19.57 19.68
CA LEU A 262 10.66 -19.02 18.58
C LEU A 262 9.48 -19.95 18.30
N TYR A 263 8.32 -19.36 18.02
CA TYR A 263 7.13 -20.15 17.68
C TYR A 263 6.71 -19.83 16.25
N GLN A 264 6.30 -20.87 15.53
CA GLN A 264 5.85 -20.76 14.16
C GLN A 264 4.62 -21.62 13.95
N VAL A 265 3.58 -21.04 13.36
CA VAL A 265 2.35 -21.73 13.00
C VAL A 265 2.16 -21.75 11.50
N VAL A 266 1.80 -22.90 10.94
CA VAL A 266 1.35 -23.04 9.55
C VAL A 266 -0.11 -23.43 9.57
N PHE A 267 -0.92 -22.68 8.83
CA PHE A 267 -2.37 -22.85 8.80
C PHE A 267 -2.94 -22.45 7.44
N THR A 268 -4.15 -22.94 7.15
CA THR A 268 -4.90 -22.48 5.97
C THR A 268 -5.65 -21.20 6.30
N ALA A 269 -5.37 -20.15 5.52
CA ALA A 269 -6.10 -18.87 5.56
C ALA A 269 -7.02 -18.74 4.35
N ALA A 270 -7.94 -17.78 4.43
CA ALA A 270 -8.84 -17.43 3.33
C ALA A 270 -8.82 -15.93 3.06
N ASP A 271 -9.46 -15.56 1.96
CA ASP A 271 -9.75 -14.18 1.61
C ASP A 271 -8.53 -13.27 1.50
N PRO A 272 -7.53 -13.62 0.66
CA PRO A 272 -6.32 -12.83 0.51
C PRO A 272 -6.63 -11.46 -0.09
N TYR A 273 -6.08 -10.42 0.51
CA TYR A 273 -6.04 -9.09 -0.09
C TYR A 273 -5.15 -9.08 -1.32
N VAL A 274 -5.56 -8.35 -2.38
CA VAL A 274 -4.74 -8.18 -3.59
C VAL A 274 -3.72 -7.06 -3.35
N LEU A 275 -2.70 -7.36 -2.54
CA LEU A 275 -1.74 -6.38 -2.03
C LEU A 275 -0.89 -5.71 -3.11
N GLY A 276 -0.63 -6.42 -4.23
CA GLY A 276 0.13 -5.86 -5.35
C GLY A 276 -0.50 -4.63 -6.00
N ILE A 277 -1.79 -4.37 -5.76
CA ILE A 277 -2.47 -3.13 -6.15
C ILE A 277 -1.77 -1.91 -5.56
N GLY A 278 -1.10 -2.04 -4.42
CA GLY A 278 -0.37 -0.95 -3.79
C GLY A 278 0.69 -0.31 -4.69
N PHE A 279 1.42 -1.10 -5.47
CA PHE A 279 2.39 -0.57 -6.43
C PHE A 279 1.72 0.20 -7.56
N ALA A 280 0.58 -0.30 -8.05
CA ALA A 280 -0.21 0.40 -9.07
C ALA A 280 -0.81 1.69 -8.50
N ALA A 281 -1.34 1.67 -7.29
CA ALA A 281 -1.88 2.85 -6.61
C ALA A 281 -0.81 3.93 -6.44
N TRP A 282 0.37 3.57 -5.93
CA TRP A 282 1.49 4.50 -5.76
C TRP A 282 1.93 5.10 -7.11
N ARG A 283 2.10 4.27 -8.15
CA ARG A 283 2.40 4.70 -9.52
C ARG A 283 1.37 5.71 -10.04
N ASP A 284 0.10 5.38 -9.91
CA ASP A 284 -1.00 6.14 -10.49
C ASP A 284 -1.22 7.48 -9.78
N VAL A 285 -1.07 7.50 -8.44
CA VAL A 285 -1.12 8.73 -7.65
C VAL A 285 0.03 9.66 -8.02
N GLY A 286 1.26 9.14 -8.08
CA GLY A 286 2.42 9.92 -8.51
C GLY A 286 2.26 10.46 -9.92
N ALA A 287 1.80 9.64 -10.87
CA ALA A 287 1.54 10.05 -12.24
C ALA A 287 0.45 11.13 -12.36
N PHE A 288 -0.60 11.03 -11.53
CA PHE A 288 -1.68 12.02 -11.47
C PHE A 288 -1.13 13.38 -11.04
N PHE A 289 -0.45 13.47 -9.90
CA PHE A 289 0.07 14.73 -9.38
C PHE A 289 1.16 15.31 -10.29
N LYS A 290 1.97 14.46 -10.92
CA LYS A 290 2.96 14.90 -11.93
C LYS A 290 2.32 15.55 -13.15
N LYS A 291 1.18 15.02 -13.64
CA LYS A 291 0.50 15.52 -14.85
C LYS A 291 -0.39 16.73 -14.58
N SER A 292 -1.02 16.80 -13.42
CA SER A 292 -1.96 17.86 -13.05
C SER A 292 -1.28 19.21 -12.77
N GLY A 293 0.06 19.24 -12.71
CA GLY A 293 0.85 20.48 -12.69
C GLY A 293 0.43 21.48 -11.63
N GLY A 294 0.02 21.01 -10.44
CA GLY A 294 -0.45 21.89 -9.37
C GLY A 294 -1.82 22.54 -9.59
N ARG A 295 -2.46 22.35 -10.75
CA ARG A 295 -3.83 22.83 -10.95
C ARG A 295 -4.82 21.87 -10.34
N ARG A 296 -5.09 22.06 -9.06
CA ARG A 296 -6.28 21.50 -8.44
C ARG A 296 -7.50 22.30 -8.84
N GLN A 297 -8.43 21.66 -9.52
CA GLN A 297 -9.79 22.13 -9.47
C GLN A 297 -10.26 21.85 -8.03
N ARG A 298 -10.35 22.90 -7.24
CA ARG A 298 -11.00 22.88 -5.93
C ARG A 298 -12.49 22.66 -6.20
N HIS A 299 -12.91 21.42 -6.26
CA HIS A 299 -14.32 21.09 -6.18
C HIS A 299 -14.62 20.82 -4.72
N ALA A 300 -15.10 21.88 -4.03
CA ALA A 300 -16.00 21.66 -2.92
C ALA A 300 -17.18 20.86 -3.46
N GLU A 301 -17.54 19.76 -2.80
CA GLU A 301 -18.65 18.92 -3.25
C GLU A 301 -19.92 19.73 -3.56
N PRO A 302 -20.58 19.36 -4.67
CA PRO A 302 -21.82 18.64 -4.57
C PRO A 302 -21.71 17.26 -5.25
N ALA A 303 -22.52 16.34 -4.74
CA ALA A 303 -22.64 14.98 -5.22
C ALA A 303 -22.65 14.90 -6.75
N CYS A 304 -21.87 13.93 -7.27
CA CYS A 304 -22.01 13.36 -8.58
C CYS A 304 -21.70 14.26 -9.79
N GLN A 305 -20.42 14.33 -10.17
CA GLN A 305 -20.10 14.56 -11.59
C GLN A 305 -18.81 13.82 -11.96
N ARG A 306 -18.88 13.05 -13.04
CA ARG A 306 -17.74 12.42 -13.70
C ARG A 306 -16.78 13.51 -14.16
N CYS A 307 -15.57 13.54 -13.60
CA CYS A 307 -14.50 14.37 -14.15
C CYS A 307 -13.95 13.68 -15.41
N ASP A 308 -14.40 14.10 -16.57
CA ASP A 308 -13.70 13.84 -17.81
C ASP A 308 -12.36 14.56 -17.79
N ALA A 309 -11.28 13.77 -17.70
CA ALA A 309 -9.90 14.24 -17.62
C ALA A 309 -9.36 14.75 -18.98
N GLN A 310 -10.23 15.34 -19.85
CA GLN A 310 -9.85 15.68 -21.22
C GLN A 310 -9.52 17.14 -21.52
N HIS A 311 -9.58 18.08 -20.59
CA HIS A 311 -9.26 19.47 -20.96
C HIS A 311 -8.25 20.15 -20.03
N HIS A 312 -7.13 20.50 -20.67
CA HIS A 312 -6.07 21.45 -20.32
C HIS A 312 -4.77 20.89 -19.71
N ALA A 313 -4.05 20.12 -20.55
CA ALA A 313 -2.60 19.99 -20.41
C ALA A 313 -1.91 21.27 -20.86
N ARG A 314 -1.27 22.01 -19.94
CA ARG A 314 -0.18 22.92 -20.30
C ARG A 314 1.13 22.23 -20.01
N HIS A 315 2.00 22.20 -21.02
CA HIS A 315 3.33 21.63 -21.00
C HIS A 315 4.19 22.30 -19.92
N PHE A 316 4.70 21.50 -18.98
CA PHE A 316 5.92 21.83 -18.26
C PHE A 316 7.09 21.08 -18.92
N PRO A 317 8.29 21.69 -19.02
CA PRO A 317 9.44 20.99 -19.57
C PRO A 317 9.77 19.77 -18.73
N VAL A 318 10.02 18.66 -19.41
CA VAL A 318 10.38 17.37 -18.81
C VAL A 318 11.78 17.49 -18.21
N GLY A 319 11.86 17.78 -16.93
CA GLY A 319 13.08 17.57 -16.13
C GLY A 319 13.24 16.08 -15.85
N GLN A 320 14.44 15.57 -16.08
CA GLN A 320 14.80 14.18 -15.75
C GLN A 320 14.71 13.97 -14.23
N PHE A 321 13.90 13.03 -13.80
CA PHE A 321 13.80 12.65 -12.40
C PHE A 321 14.90 11.64 -12.07
N PRO A 322 15.78 11.90 -11.10
CA PRO A 322 16.50 10.82 -10.47
C PRO A 322 15.54 10.09 -9.53
N ALA A 323 15.16 8.87 -9.87
CA ALA A 323 14.56 7.95 -8.92
C ALA A 323 15.64 7.57 -7.90
N ARG A 324 15.83 8.36 -6.86
CA ARG A 324 16.54 7.91 -5.67
C ARG A 324 15.55 7.14 -4.81
N LEU A 325 15.55 5.82 -5.00
CA LEU A 325 15.11 4.90 -3.96
C LEU A 325 16.08 5.08 -2.79
N ALA A 326 15.67 5.85 -1.80
CA ALA A 326 16.38 5.87 -0.53
C ALA A 326 16.13 4.50 0.13
N ALA A 327 17.12 3.64 0.10
CA ALA A 327 17.13 2.43 0.90
C ALA A 327 17.08 2.82 2.38
N PRO A 328 16.27 2.16 3.21
CA PRO A 328 16.30 2.39 4.65
C PRO A 328 17.69 2.02 5.18
N ARG A 329 18.33 2.92 5.89
CA ARG A 329 19.46 2.56 6.74
C ARG A 329 18.92 1.70 7.89
N LEU A 330 19.50 0.52 8.02
CA LEU A 330 19.32 -0.39 9.15
C LEU A 330 19.70 0.27 10.46
#